data_a93e5295cb8980dc1eb48288c2840c67
#
_entry.id   a93e5295cb8980dc1eb48288c2840c67
#
_cell.length_a   1.000
_cell.length_b   1.000
_cell.length_c   1.000
_cell.angle_alpha   90.00
_cell.angle_beta   90.00
_cell.angle_gamma   90.00
#
_symmetry.space_group_name_H-M   'P 1'
#
loop_
_entity.id
_entity.type
_entity.pdbx_description
1 polymer ?
#
loop_
_entity_poly.entity_id
_entity_poly.type
_entity_poly.pdbx_seq_one_letter_code
_entity_poly.pdbx_strand_id
1 'polypeptide(L)'
;MKPNATKQWMMGLLGLLWVHGLMAEPATAWVLQDMSGKTHQLSQYKGRWLIVNYWAPWCPPCLEEMPGLVAFYDEYRQKNVMVLGVAVQYTTEKSVRDFAEDMLVSYPVIFGDAQKPPLPHPEVLPTTYIYQPDGRLYKVKRGAVSKYWLEQLLTETASVPK
;
A
#
# COMPACT_ATOMS: atom_id res chain seq x y z
N MET A 1 -39.72 57.26 -50.01
CA MET A 1 -38.89 56.06 -50.37
C MET A 1 -38.26 55.51 -49.09
N LYS A 2 -38.62 54.27 -48.71
CA LYS A 2 -38.22 53.64 -47.47
C LYS A 2 -36.86 52.94 -47.61
N PRO A 3 -36.04 52.91 -46.57
CA PRO A 3 -35.02 51.83 -46.42
C PRO A 3 -35.45 50.78 -45.42
N ASN A 4 -35.18 49.55 -45.80
CA ASN A 4 -35.53 48.31 -45.10
C ASN A 4 -34.71 48.11 -43.84
N ALA A 5 -35.40 47.68 -42.78
CA ALA A 5 -34.79 47.20 -41.54
C ALA A 5 -34.24 45.77 -41.71
N THR A 6 -32.97 45.60 -41.66
CA THR A 6 -32.34 44.29 -41.56
C THR A 6 -32.33 43.81 -40.12
N LYS A 7 -33.10 42.76 -39.89
CA LYS A 7 -33.26 42.08 -38.58
C LYS A 7 -31.98 41.21 -38.32
N GLN A 8 -31.11 41.69 -37.47
CA GLN A 8 -29.96 40.92 -37.01
C GLN A 8 -30.44 39.83 -36.04
N TRP A 9 -30.20 38.59 -36.44
CA TRP A 9 -30.38 37.42 -35.58
C TRP A 9 -29.10 37.25 -34.76
N MET A 10 -29.16 37.56 -33.48
CA MET A 10 -28.13 37.16 -32.52
C MET A 10 -28.34 35.69 -32.19
N MET A 11 -27.56 34.82 -32.83
CA MET A 11 -27.39 33.45 -32.41
C MET A 11 -26.47 33.43 -31.19
N GLY A 12 -27.10 33.24 -30.02
CA GLY A 12 -26.38 32.99 -28.77
C GLY A 12 -25.70 31.61 -28.82
N LEU A 13 -24.38 31.61 -28.92
CA LEU A 13 -23.56 30.46 -28.70
C LEU A 13 -23.53 30.15 -27.18
N LEU A 14 -24.44 29.22 -26.77
CA LEU A 14 -24.30 28.56 -25.46
C LEU A 14 -23.06 27.64 -25.55
N GLY A 15 -21.89 28.16 -25.11
CA GLY A 15 -20.73 27.36 -24.88
C GLY A 15 -20.98 26.39 -23.73
N LEU A 16 -21.23 25.12 -24.02
CA LEU A 16 -21.14 24.05 -23.03
C LEU A 16 -19.68 23.95 -22.57
N LEU A 17 -19.39 24.53 -21.41
CA LEU A 17 -18.17 24.24 -20.66
C LEU A 17 -18.25 22.81 -20.17
N TRP A 18 -17.65 21.89 -20.92
CA TRP A 18 -17.34 20.56 -20.42
C TRP A 18 -16.28 20.72 -19.32
N VAL A 19 -16.72 20.76 -18.08
CA VAL A 19 -15.86 20.61 -16.92
C VAL A 19 -15.38 19.16 -16.96
N HIS A 20 -14.21 18.93 -17.56
CA HIS A 20 -13.50 17.68 -17.37
C HIS A 20 -13.07 17.65 -15.90
N GLY A 21 -13.91 17.03 -15.07
CA GLY A 21 -13.49 16.64 -13.73
C GLY A 21 -12.23 15.79 -13.89
N LEU A 22 -11.07 16.33 -13.45
CA LEU A 22 -9.91 15.52 -13.18
C LEU A 22 -10.35 14.49 -12.12
N MET A 23 -10.83 13.35 -12.58
CA MET A 23 -10.88 12.16 -11.74
C MET A 23 -9.43 11.86 -11.42
N ALA A 24 -8.96 12.29 -10.24
CA ALA A 24 -7.72 11.81 -9.69
C ALA A 24 -7.83 10.28 -9.69
N GLU A 25 -7.07 9.63 -10.56
CA GLU A 25 -6.93 8.17 -10.56
C GLU A 25 -6.65 7.75 -9.12
N PRO A 26 -7.43 6.84 -8.54
CA PRO A 26 -7.14 6.38 -7.20
C PRO A 26 -5.73 5.77 -7.23
N ALA A 27 -4.82 6.29 -6.42
CA ALA A 27 -3.42 5.88 -6.27
C ALA A 27 -3.30 4.44 -5.74
N THR A 28 -4.03 3.47 -6.31
CA THR A 28 -4.35 2.22 -5.61
C THR A 28 -4.45 0.99 -6.48
N ALA A 29 -3.94 1.01 -7.67
CA ALA A 29 -3.99 -0.17 -8.53
C ALA A 29 -2.66 -0.93 -8.56
N TRP A 30 -1.99 -1.11 -7.41
CA TRP A 30 -0.90 -2.06 -7.42
C TRP A 30 -1.46 -3.49 -7.31
N VAL A 31 -0.93 -4.32 -8.17
CA VAL A 31 -1.17 -5.75 -8.20
C VAL A 31 0.17 -6.42 -7.95
N LEU A 32 0.29 -7.12 -6.83
CA LEU A 32 1.52 -7.81 -6.43
C LEU A 32 1.25 -9.30 -6.37
N GLN A 33 2.26 -10.11 -6.68
CA GLN A 33 2.19 -11.55 -6.57
C GLN A 33 3.15 -12.02 -5.48
N ASP A 34 2.67 -12.81 -4.53
CA ASP A 34 3.50 -13.38 -3.48
C ASP A 34 4.25 -14.65 -3.96
N MET A 35 5.14 -15.15 -3.11
CA MET A 35 5.94 -16.35 -3.39
C MET A 35 5.11 -17.59 -3.70
N SER A 36 3.84 -17.66 -3.28
CA SER A 36 2.93 -18.76 -3.56
C SER A 36 2.19 -18.60 -4.90
N GLY A 37 2.39 -17.46 -5.59
CA GLY A 37 1.66 -17.09 -6.80
C GLY A 37 0.32 -16.41 -6.57
N LYS A 38 -0.05 -16.16 -5.31
CA LYS A 38 -1.30 -15.48 -4.98
C LYS A 38 -1.18 -13.97 -5.25
N THR A 39 -2.21 -13.43 -5.89
CA THR A 39 -2.30 -11.99 -6.20
C THR A 39 -2.83 -11.20 -5.02
N HIS A 40 -2.19 -10.05 -4.76
CA HIS A 40 -2.56 -9.09 -3.74
C HIS A 40 -2.81 -7.72 -4.39
N GLN A 41 -3.96 -7.11 -4.08
CA GLN A 41 -4.33 -5.76 -4.51
C GLN A 41 -4.72 -4.94 -3.29
N LEU A 42 -4.37 -3.66 -3.23
CA LEU A 42 -4.70 -2.82 -2.08
C LEU A 42 -6.21 -2.78 -1.81
N SER A 43 -7.02 -2.78 -2.86
CA SER A 43 -8.49 -2.78 -2.77
C SER A 43 -9.07 -3.99 -2.01
N GLN A 44 -8.37 -5.13 -2.00
CA GLN A 44 -8.78 -6.34 -1.27
C GLN A 44 -8.66 -6.20 0.25
N TYR A 45 -7.90 -5.19 0.70
CA TYR A 45 -7.65 -4.95 2.12
C TYR A 45 -8.51 -3.84 2.71
N LYS A 46 -9.48 -3.32 1.95
CA LYS A 46 -10.48 -2.40 2.51
C LYS A 46 -11.20 -3.04 3.70
N GLY A 47 -11.36 -2.27 4.77
CA GLY A 47 -11.88 -2.75 6.05
C GLY A 47 -10.82 -3.39 6.95
N ARG A 48 -9.56 -3.49 6.51
CA ARG A 48 -8.46 -4.07 7.28
C ARG A 48 -7.28 -3.10 7.38
N TRP A 49 -6.55 -3.17 8.47
CA TRP A 49 -5.23 -2.58 8.56
C TRP A 49 -4.29 -3.36 7.66
N LEU A 50 -3.52 -2.66 6.81
CA LEU A 50 -2.52 -3.28 5.96
C LEU A 50 -1.14 -2.74 6.33
N ILE A 51 -0.25 -3.65 6.68
CA ILE A 51 1.13 -3.39 7.07
C ILE A 51 2.02 -3.95 5.97
N VAL A 52 2.73 -3.08 5.27
CA VAL A 52 3.66 -3.45 4.19
C VAL A 52 5.07 -3.18 4.68
N ASN A 53 5.80 -4.25 4.97
CA ASN A 53 7.15 -4.20 5.49
C ASN A 53 8.17 -4.50 4.39
N TYR A 54 9.05 -3.54 4.12
CA TYR A 54 10.16 -3.70 3.19
C TYR A 54 11.41 -4.17 3.92
N TRP A 55 12.01 -5.24 3.44
CA TRP A 55 13.14 -5.91 4.06
C TRP A 55 14.09 -6.53 3.04
N ALA A 56 15.29 -6.93 3.47
CA ALA A 56 16.23 -7.70 2.67
C ALA A 56 16.88 -8.82 3.47
N PRO A 57 17.25 -9.96 2.85
CA PRO A 57 17.87 -11.09 3.55
C PRO A 57 19.21 -10.75 4.23
N TRP A 58 19.91 -9.75 3.74
CA TRP A 58 21.22 -9.31 4.26
C TRP A 58 21.11 -8.18 5.30
N CYS A 59 19.91 -7.72 5.66
CA CYS A 59 19.68 -6.55 6.51
C CYS A 59 19.52 -6.95 7.98
N PRO A 60 20.53 -6.76 8.87
CA PRO A 60 20.47 -7.24 10.25
C PRO A 60 19.25 -6.74 11.04
N PRO A 61 18.87 -5.43 11.02
CA PRO A 61 17.68 -4.99 11.75
C PRO A 61 16.37 -5.55 11.18
N CYS A 62 16.35 -5.97 9.89
CA CYS A 62 15.20 -6.67 9.32
C CYS A 62 15.06 -8.08 9.93
N LEU A 63 16.18 -8.76 10.19
CA LEU A 63 16.20 -10.07 10.83
C LEU A 63 15.68 -10.00 12.27
N GLU A 64 16.07 -8.95 12.99
CA GLU A 64 15.68 -8.74 14.39
C GLU A 64 14.18 -8.49 14.55
N GLU A 65 13.53 -7.78 13.60
CA GLU A 65 12.10 -7.49 13.70
C GLU A 65 11.19 -8.65 13.27
N MET A 66 11.70 -9.57 12.43
CA MET A 66 10.88 -10.57 11.74
C MET A 66 10.12 -11.53 12.67
N PRO A 67 10.72 -12.06 13.76
CA PRO A 67 9.96 -12.87 14.72
C PRO A 67 8.79 -12.12 15.36
N GLY A 68 8.96 -10.82 15.61
CA GLY A 68 7.90 -9.96 16.12
C GLY A 68 6.76 -9.75 15.11
N LEU A 69 7.11 -9.58 13.84
CA LEU A 69 6.14 -9.46 12.74
C LEU A 69 5.35 -10.77 12.53
N VAL A 70 6.04 -11.92 12.58
CA VAL A 70 5.41 -13.24 12.50
C VAL A 70 4.40 -13.41 13.64
N ALA A 71 4.82 -13.20 14.88
CA ALA A 71 3.97 -13.31 16.05
C ALA A 71 2.77 -12.35 15.99
N PHE A 72 3.00 -11.13 15.50
CA PHE A 72 1.94 -10.15 15.29
C PHE A 72 0.94 -10.62 14.22
N TYR A 73 1.42 -11.07 13.07
CA TYR A 73 0.56 -11.54 12.00
C TYR A 73 -0.29 -12.73 12.43
N ASP A 74 0.31 -13.72 13.06
CA ASP A 74 -0.40 -14.94 13.50
C ASP A 74 -1.51 -14.63 14.51
N GLU A 75 -1.31 -13.65 15.38
CA GLU A 75 -2.33 -13.23 16.34
C GLU A 75 -3.44 -12.39 15.70
N TYR A 76 -3.08 -11.49 14.76
CA TYR A 76 -3.99 -10.45 14.26
C TYR A 76 -4.60 -10.71 12.88
N ARG A 77 -4.11 -11.69 12.10
CA ARG A 77 -4.61 -11.99 10.75
C ARG A 77 -6.12 -12.25 10.66
N GLN A 78 -6.73 -12.72 11.74
CA GLN A 78 -8.18 -12.92 11.85
C GLN A 78 -8.91 -11.72 12.49
N LYS A 79 -8.18 -10.70 12.94
CA LYS A 79 -8.70 -9.50 13.62
C LYS A 79 -8.62 -8.24 12.71
N ASN A 80 -8.92 -8.39 11.43
CA ASN A 80 -8.88 -7.30 10.44
C ASN A 80 -7.51 -6.64 10.27
N VAL A 81 -6.43 -7.41 10.36
CA VAL A 81 -5.07 -6.98 10.04
C VAL A 81 -4.49 -7.86 8.95
N MET A 82 -3.67 -7.29 8.08
CA MET A 82 -2.86 -7.98 7.10
C MET A 82 -1.43 -7.47 7.14
N VAL A 83 -0.47 -8.37 7.05
CA VAL A 83 0.95 -8.06 6.87
C VAL A 83 1.39 -8.59 5.50
N LEU A 84 2.11 -7.79 4.75
CA LEU A 84 2.81 -8.18 3.53
C LEU A 84 4.30 -7.85 3.69
N GLY A 85 5.16 -8.83 3.52
CA GLY A 85 6.60 -8.62 3.44
C GLY A 85 7.01 -8.38 1.99
N VAL A 86 7.73 -7.30 1.72
CA VAL A 86 8.27 -7.01 0.39
C VAL A 86 9.79 -7.15 0.45
N ALA A 87 10.30 -8.25 -0.08
CA ALA A 87 11.73 -8.48 -0.18
C ALA A 87 12.31 -7.65 -1.33
N VAL A 88 13.38 -6.90 -1.06
CA VAL A 88 14.08 -6.08 -2.05
C VAL A 88 15.59 -6.27 -1.95
N GLN A 89 16.32 -5.88 -2.99
CA GLN A 89 17.79 -5.92 -3.02
C GLN A 89 18.35 -7.34 -2.69
N TYR A 90 17.69 -8.37 -3.18
CA TYR A 90 18.12 -9.76 -3.03
C TYR A 90 18.87 -10.24 -4.28
N THR A 91 19.74 -11.25 -4.11
CA THR A 91 20.51 -11.82 -5.22
C THR A 91 19.67 -12.75 -6.08
N THR A 92 18.83 -13.59 -5.45
CA THR A 92 17.95 -14.55 -6.14
C THR A 92 16.64 -14.71 -5.36
N GLU A 93 15.56 -15.06 -6.06
CA GLU A 93 14.29 -15.42 -5.41
C GLU A 93 14.46 -16.62 -4.46
N LYS A 94 15.36 -17.56 -4.82
CA LYS A 94 15.66 -18.70 -3.96
C LYS A 94 16.20 -18.26 -2.61
N SER A 95 17.11 -17.29 -2.56
CA SER A 95 17.65 -16.79 -1.29
C SER A 95 16.59 -16.16 -0.40
N VAL A 96 15.57 -15.53 -0.99
CA VAL A 96 14.42 -14.99 -0.24
C VAL A 96 13.55 -16.11 0.30
N ARG A 97 13.30 -17.17 -0.49
CA ARG A 97 12.50 -18.33 -0.06
C ARG A 97 13.17 -19.08 1.09
N ASP A 98 14.45 -19.45 0.90
CA ASP A 98 15.22 -20.14 1.92
C ASP A 98 15.21 -19.34 3.24
N PHE A 99 15.44 -18.03 3.13
CA PHE A 99 15.43 -17.16 4.29
C PHE A 99 14.05 -17.08 4.97
N ALA A 100 12.98 -16.94 4.20
CA ALA A 100 11.61 -16.88 4.75
C ALA A 100 11.24 -18.21 5.44
N GLU A 101 11.70 -19.35 4.93
CA GLU A 101 11.53 -20.67 5.55
C GLU A 101 12.33 -20.77 6.86
N ASP A 102 13.61 -20.40 6.86
CA ASP A 102 14.46 -20.43 8.05
C ASP A 102 13.92 -19.53 9.18
N MET A 103 13.35 -18.39 8.83
CA MET A 103 12.75 -17.44 9.76
C MET A 103 11.28 -17.76 10.10
N LEU A 104 10.73 -18.86 9.59
CA LEU A 104 9.34 -19.30 9.78
C LEU A 104 8.32 -18.20 9.45
N VAL A 105 8.55 -17.46 8.37
CA VAL A 105 7.66 -16.34 7.96
C VAL A 105 6.30 -16.88 7.55
N SER A 106 5.27 -16.52 8.30
CA SER A 106 3.88 -16.97 8.11
C SER A 106 3.03 -16.01 7.27
N TYR A 107 3.45 -14.76 7.10
CA TYR A 107 2.77 -13.77 6.26
C TYR A 107 3.23 -13.86 4.79
N PRO A 108 2.41 -13.41 3.83
CA PRO A 108 2.79 -13.39 2.41
C PRO A 108 4.03 -12.55 2.15
N VAL A 109 4.96 -13.12 1.38
CA VAL A 109 6.20 -12.46 0.95
C VAL A 109 6.17 -12.22 -0.56
N ILE A 110 6.51 -11.00 -0.96
CA ILE A 110 6.49 -10.50 -2.34
C ILE A 110 7.93 -10.27 -2.78
N PHE A 111 8.27 -10.69 -4.00
CA PHE A 111 9.55 -10.37 -4.63
C PHE A 111 9.51 -8.94 -5.18
N GLY A 112 9.94 -7.97 -4.39
CA GLY A 112 9.81 -6.55 -4.69
C GLY A 112 10.60 -6.11 -5.93
N ASP A 113 11.80 -6.66 -6.13
CA ASP A 113 12.66 -6.30 -7.27
C ASP A 113 12.13 -6.84 -8.61
N ALA A 114 11.38 -7.96 -8.58
CA ALA A 114 10.78 -8.55 -9.77
C ALA A 114 9.50 -7.83 -10.21
N GLN A 115 8.92 -7.03 -9.34
CA GLN A 115 7.70 -6.30 -9.59
C GLN A 115 8.01 -4.81 -9.46
N LYS A 116 7.64 -4.01 -10.45
CA LYS A 116 7.69 -2.55 -10.33
C LYS A 116 6.54 -2.12 -9.41
N PRO A 117 6.77 -2.01 -8.09
CA PRO A 117 5.68 -1.66 -7.20
C PRO A 117 5.31 -0.21 -7.45
N PRO A 118 4.03 0.12 -7.51
CA PRO A 118 3.56 1.49 -7.41
C PRO A 118 3.68 2.02 -5.97
N LEU A 119 4.25 1.22 -5.07
CA LEU A 119 4.56 1.61 -3.70
C LEU A 119 5.84 2.44 -3.67
N PRO A 120 5.91 3.47 -2.82
CA PRO A 120 7.12 4.26 -2.68
C PRO A 120 8.31 3.35 -2.35
N HIS A 121 9.38 3.46 -3.12
CA HIS A 121 10.60 2.69 -2.86
C HIS A 121 11.25 3.21 -1.58
N PRO A 122 11.52 2.38 -0.56
CA PRO A 122 12.11 2.84 0.68
C PRO A 122 13.59 3.22 0.49
N GLU A 123 13.99 4.35 1.03
CA GLU A 123 15.39 4.79 1.02
C GLU A 123 16.27 3.99 2.01
N VAL A 124 15.65 3.44 3.05
CA VAL A 124 16.32 2.66 4.11
C VAL A 124 15.54 1.41 4.45
N LEU A 125 16.25 0.36 4.94
CA LEU A 125 15.65 -0.88 5.39
C LEU A 125 15.91 -1.11 6.89
N PRO A 126 14.94 -1.71 7.58
CA PRO A 126 13.56 -1.95 7.15
C PRO A 126 12.76 -0.66 7.11
N THR A 127 11.72 -0.62 6.27
CA THR A 127 10.71 0.44 6.29
C THR A 127 9.33 -0.18 6.22
N THR A 128 8.45 0.25 7.10
CA THR A 128 7.08 -0.26 7.19
C THR A 128 6.08 0.83 6.86
N TYR A 129 5.24 0.58 5.85
CA TYR A 129 4.11 1.42 5.48
C TYR A 129 2.84 0.83 6.08
N ILE A 130 2.03 1.68 6.71
CA ILE A 130 0.82 1.27 7.41
C ILE A 130 -0.37 2.00 6.81
N TYR A 131 -1.31 1.22 6.30
CA TYR A 131 -2.54 1.72 5.66
C TYR A 131 -3.74 1.43 6.56
N GLN A 132 -4.61 2.44 6.67
CA GLN A 132 -5.88 2.34 7.38
C GLN A 132 -6.89 1.45 6.63
N PRO A 133 -7.98 1.02 7.30
CA PRO A 133 -9.04 0.25 6.67
C PRO A 133 -9.73 0.93 5.48
N ASP A 134 -9.64 2.25 5.37
CA ASP A 134 -10.14 3.00 4.23
C ASP A 134 -9.17 3.02 3.02
N GLY A 135 -7.97 2.45 3.19
CA GLY A 135 -6.91 2.36 2.19
C GLY A 135 -5.96 3.55 2.17
N ARG A 136 -6.13 4.55 3.04
CA ARG A 136 -5.20 5.69 3.13
C ARG A 136 -3.94 5.30 3.89
N LEU A 137 -2.79 5.83 3.43
CA LEU A 137 -1.55 5.73 4.17
C LEU A 137 -1.67 6.48 5.50
N TYR A 138 -1.48 5.75 6.59
CA TYR A 138 -1.55 6.29 7.95
C TYR A 138 -0.18 6.70 8.47
N LYS A 139 0.81 5.81 8.35
CA LYS A 139 2.13 6.02 8.92
C LYS A 139 3.22 5.31 8.10
N VAL A 140 4.39 5.92 8.08
CA VAL A 140 5.63 5.29 7.59
C VAL A 140 6.61 5.22 8.75
N LYS A 141 7.08 4.02 9.08
CA LYS A 141 8.10 3.78 10.10
C LYS A 141 9.39 3.35 9.41
N ARG A 142 10.42 4.15 9.51
CA ARG A 142 11.78 3.81 9.11
C ARG A 142 12.51 3.16 10.29
N GLY A 143 13.26 2.10 10.01
CA GLY A 143 13.86 1.24 11.03
C GLY A 143 12.90 0.18 11.57
N ALA A 144 13.43 -0.75 12.36
CA ALA A 144 12.71 -1.91 12.86
C ALA A 144 11.43 -1.57 13.64
N VAL A 145 10.44 -2.44 13.51
CA VAL A 145 9.21 -2.42 14.29
C VAL A 145 9.19 -3.60 15.26
N SER A 146 8.47 -3.46 16.36
CA SER A 146 8.21 -4.58 17.27
C SER A 146 6.72 -4.91 17.29
N LYS A 147 6.38 -6.15 17.70
CA LYS A 147 5.01 -6.56 17.93
C LYS A 147 4.29 -5.56 18.85
N TYR A 148 4.93 -5.21 19.97
CA TYR A 148 4.38 -4.24 20.93
C TYR A 148 4.07 -2.88 20.30
N TRP A 149 4.98 -2.35 19.48
CA TRP A 149 4.78 -1.07 18.80
C TRP A 149 3.57 -1.11 17.84
N LEU A 150 3.41 -2.20 17.10
CA LEU A 150 2.26 -2.40 16.21
C LEU A 150 0.94 -2.51 16.98
N GLU A 151 0.95 -3.18 18.12
CA GLU A 151 -0.22 -3.29 19.01
C GLU A 151 -0.65 -1.95 19.58
N GLN A 152 0.30 -1.14 20.04
CA GLN A 152 0.02 0.22 20.52
C GLN A 152 -0.61 1.08 19.42
N LEU A 153 -0.07 1.01 18.19
CA LEU A 153 -0.59 1.75 17.04
C LEU A 153 -2.07 1.38 16.75
N LEU A 154 -2.43 0.11 16.80
CA LEU A 154 -3.82 -0.32 16.60
C LEU A 154 -4.74 0.17 17.72
N THR A 155 -4.24 0.19 18.96
CA THR A 155 -5.01 0.64 20.14
C THR A 155 -5.25 2.15 20.10
N GLU A 156 -4.22 2.94 19.80
CA GLU A 156 -4.32 4.39 19.66
C GLU A 156 -5.38 4.80 18.63
N THR A 157 -5.41 4.09 17.51
CA THR A 157 -6.33 4.39 16.40
C THR A 157 -7.76 3.93 16.67
N ALA A 158 -7.97 2.94 17.55
CA ALA A 158 -9.30 2.51 17.98
C ALA A 158 -9.95 3.51 18.94
N SER A 159 -9.15 4.33 19.63
CA SER A 159 -9.60 5.30 20.63
C SER A 159 -9.92 6.68 20.06
N VAL A 160 -9.64 6.95 18.78
CA VAL A 160 -9.99 8.23 18.13
C VAL A 160 -11.45 8.18 17.67
N PRO A 161 -12.35 9.03 18.20
CA PRO A 161 -13.73 9.12 17.74
C PRO A 161 -13.75 9.52 16.25
N LYS A 162 -14.63 8.87 15.48
CA LYS A 162 -14.88 9.20 14.06
C LYS A 162 -15.59 10.54 13.93
#